data_b3f387f697e975b96abce8b1e0ec7913
#
_entry.id   b3f387f697e975b96abce8b1e0ec7913
#
_cell.length_a   1.000
_cell.length_b   1.000
_cell.length_c   1.000
_cell.angle_alpha   90.00
_cell.angle_beta   90.00
_cell.angle_gamma   90.00
#
_symmetry.space_group_name_H-M   'P 1'
#
loop_
_entity.id
_entity.type
_entity.pdbx_description
1 polymer ?
#
loop_
_entity_poly.entity_id
_entity_poly.type
_entity_poly.pdbx_seq_one_letter_code
_entity_poly.pdbx_strand_id
1 'polypeptide(L)'
;MLSSRPRILVADDHTLVAELYRKLLETEFEVVGVVCNGHAMVRSACELKPDMIVVDIAMPVLNGLDAAQQVKAVMPAVKLLFLTMNSNIELVAEAFRRGASGYLLKTCCAAEMMTPVREVLRGNSYMSPTLCKDQVNYLRRKNTKLEEEDERLTERQREVLQLLAEGKVMKEIGDILNMTTRTVAFHKYRIMESLGARSNAELVRYAVRNHMVSA
;
A
#
# COMPACT_ATOMS: atom_id res chain seq x y z
N MET A 1 -3.93 -0.25 -36.01
CA MET A 1 -3.48 -1.03 -34.84
C MET A 1 -4.55 -0.87 -33.78
N LEU A 2 -5.25 -1.94 -33.40
CA LEU A 2 -6.19 -1.90 -32.28
C LEU A 2 -5.31 -1.65 -31.03
N SER A 3 -5.41 -0.45 -30.44
CA SER A 3 -4.78 -0.15 -29.16
C SER A 3 -5.31 -1.14 -28.14
N SER A 4 -4.43 -1.99 -27.59
CA SER A 4 -4.82 -2.89 -26.51
C SER A 4 -5.35 -2.05 -25.34
N ARG A 5 -6.44 -2.50 -24.72
CA ARG A 5 -6.96 -1.83 -23.52
C ARG A 5 -5.89 -1.84 -22.42
N PRO A 6 -5.68 -0.73 -21.71
CA PRO A 6 -4.78 -0.73 -20.56
C PRO A 6 -5.16 -1.81 -19.55
N ARG A 7 -4.15 -2.49 -19.01
CA ARG A 7 -4.28 -3.63 -18.12
C ARG A 7 -4.18 -3.19 -16.66
N ILE A 8 -5.19 -3.49 -15.88
CA ILE A 8 -5.30 -3.04 -14.48
C ILE A 8 -5.38 -4.24 -13.53
N LEU A 9 -4.54 -4.25 -12.49
CA LEU A 9 -4.65 -5.14 -11.34
C LEU A 9 -5.35 -4.40 -10.20
N VAL A 10 -6.33 -5.04 -9.55
CA VAL A 10 -7.00 -4.49 -8.36
C VAL A 10 -6.53 -5.24 -7.12
N ALA A 11 -6.12 -4.51 -6.09
CA ALA A 11 -5.67 -5.05 -4.81
C ALA A 11 -6.46 -4.40 -3.67
N ASP A 12 -7.40 -5.14 -3.09
CA ASP A 12 -8.28 -4.68 -2.00
C ASP A 12 -8.79 -5.92 -1.23
N ASP A 13 -8.66 -5.92 0.09
CA ASP A 13 -9.09 -7.05 0.93
C ASP A 13 -10.62 -7.08 1.15
N HIS A 14 -11.31 -5.98 0.84
CA HIS A 14 -12.77 -5.90 0.89
C HIS A 14 -13.38 -6.42 -0.41
N THR A 15 -13.73 -7.71 -0.45
CA THR A 15 -14.21 -8.42 -1.66
C THR A 15 -15.31 -7.67 -2.42
N LEU A 16 -16.30 -7.11 -1.71
CA LEU A 16 -17.41 -6.38 -2.35
C LEU A 16 -16.93 -5.09 -3.02
N VAL A 17 -15.98 -4.40 -2.41
CA VAL A 17 -15.38 -3.16 -2.94
C VAL A 17 -14.52 -3.48 -4.16
N ALA A 18 -13.68 -4.51 -4.05
CA ALA A 18 -12.85 -5.00 -5.15
C ALA A 18 -13.70 -5.40 -6.39
N GLU A 19 -14.80 -6.12 -6.18
CA GLU A 19 -15.73 -6.52 -7.26
C GLU A 19 -16.47 -5.32 -7.87
N LEU A 20 -16.83 -4.32 -7.06
CA LEU A 20 -17.42 -3.08 -7.57
C LEU A 20 -16.42 -2.35 -8.49
N TYR A 21 -15.17 -2.19 -8.05
CA TYR A 21 -14.14 -1.55 -8.85
C TYR A 21 -13.80 -2.37 -10.10
N ARG A 22 -13.73 -3.69 -10.00
CA ARG A 22 -13.55 -4.56 -11.15
C ARG A 22 -14.60 -4.29 -12.23
N LYS A 23 -15.88 -4.38 -11.88
CA LYS A 23 -16.99 -4.16 -12.82
C LYS A 23 -16.97 -2.77 -13.44
N LEU A 24 -16.64 -1.75 -12.65
CA LEU A 24 -16.56 -0.39 -13.16
C LEU A 24 -15.39 -0.23 -14.15
N LEU A 25 -14.22 -0.75 -13.81
CA LEU A 25 -13.03 -0.64 -14.65
C LEU A 25 -13.15 -1.45 -15.95
N GLU A 26 -13.79 -2.62 -15.92
CA GLU A 26 -14.01 -3.48 -17.10
C GLU A 26 -14.82 -2.79 -18.21
N THR A 27 -15.50 -1.68 -17.93
CA THR A 27 -16.21 -0.90 -18.95
C THR A 27 -15.25 -0.27 -19.97
N GLU A 28 -14.00 0.07 -19.57
CA GLU A 28 -13.03 0.75 -20.44
C GLU A 28 -11.66 0.06 -20.49
N PHE A 29 -11.31 -0.72 -19.48
CA PHE A 29 -9.99 -1.32 -19.29
C PHE A 29 -10.07 -2.85 -19.24
N GLU A 30 -8.92 -3.51 -19.29
CA GLU A 30 -8.79 -4.93 -19.04
C GLU A 30 -8.38 -5.13 -17.56
N VAL A 31 -9.29 -5.66 -16.71
CA VAL A 31 -8.93 -6.05 -15.36
C VAL A 31 -8.29 -7.42 -15.39
N VAL A 32 -6.97 -7.47 -15.22
CA VAL A 32 -6.17 -8.70 -15.36
C VAL A 32 -6.17 -9.57 -14.09
N GLY A 33 -6.63 -9.04 -12.97
CA GLY A 33 -6.77 -9.79 -11.72
C GLY A 33 -7.30 -8.94 -10.57
N VAL A 34 -7.79 -9.64 -9.55
CA VAL A 34 -8.20 -9.07 -8.26
C VAL A 34 -7.51 -9.86 -7.17
N VAL A 35 -6.86 -9.19 -6.22
CA VAL A 35 -6.12 -9.80 -5.12
C VAL A 35 -6.46 -9.13 -3.80
N CYS A 36 -6.31 -9.84 -2.67
CA CYS A 36 -6.79 -9.41 -1.36
C CYS A 36 -5.69 -9.13 -0.32
N ASN A 37 -4.42 -9.12 -0.71
CA ASN A 37 -3.30 -8.78 0.16
C ASN A 37 -2.07 -8.38 -0.65
N GLY A 38 -1.10 -7.75 0.03
CA GLY A 38 0.07 -7.21 -0.64
C GLY A 38 1.01 -8.26 -1.24
N HIS A 39 1.17 -9.43 -0.63
CA HIS A 39 1.99 -10.50 -1.22
C HIS A 39 1.39 -11.04 -2.52
N ALA A 40 0.06 -11.23 -2.55
CA ALA A 40 -0.62 -11.61 -3.77
C ALA A 40 -0.51 -10.51 -4.83
N MET A 41 -0.55 -9.22 -4.43
CA MET A 41 -0.35 -8.09 -5.33
C MET A 41 1.03 -8.12 -5.99
N VAL A 42 2.10 -8.27 -5.20
CA VAL A 42 3.48 -8.30 -5.73
C VAL A 42 3.66 -9.46 -6.70
N ARG A 43 3.22 -10.67 -6.32
CA ARG A 43 3.31 -11.86 -7.19
C ARG A 43 2.52 -11.67 -8.49
N SER A 44 1.24 -11.28 -8.40
CA SER A 44 0.39 -11.09 -9.57
C SER A 44 0.89 -9.95 -10.48
N ALA A 45 1.47 -8.88 -9.92
CA ALA A 45 2.08 -7.83 -10.71
C ALA A 45 3.23 -8.36 -11.59
N CYS A 46 4.11 -9.19 -11.02
CA CYS A 46 5.23 -9.80 -11.76
C CYS A 46 4.74 -10.76 -12.87
N GLU A 47 3.69 -11.55 -12.59
CA GLU A 47 3.14 -12.53 -13.52
C GLU A 47 2.31 -11.87 -14.64
N LEU A 48 1.42 -10.96 -14.27
CA LEU A 48 0.43 -10.37 -15.16
C LEU A 48 0.92 -9.10 -15.87
N LYS A 49 1.94 -8.43 -15.35
CA LYS A 49 2.54 -7.21 -15.90
C LYS A 49 1.49 -6.14 -16.25
N PRO A 50 0.72 -5.65 -15.27
CA PRO A 50 -0.28 -4.62 -15.48
C PRO A 50 0.36 -3.27 -15.82
N ASP A 51 -0.36 -2.41 -16.53
CA ASP A 51 0.01 -1.02 -16.76
C ASP A 51 -0.22 -0.16 -15.50
N MET A 52 -1.24 -0.54 -14.72
CA MET A 52 -1.63 0.13 -13.48
C MET A 52 -2.07 -0.88 -12.43
N ILE A 53 -1.80 -0.54 -11.17
CA ILE A 53 -2.38 -1.22 -10.00
C ILE A 53 -3.22 -0.21 -9.22
N VAL A 54 -4.47 -0.57 -8.98
CA VAL A 54 -5.35 0.10 -8.03
C VAL A 54 -5.19 -0.62 -6.71
N VAL A 55 -4.71 0.06 -5.68
CA VAL A 55 -4.26 -0.59 -4.44
C VAL A 55 -4.86 0.07 -3.20
N ASP A 56 -5.46 -0.75 -2.33
CA ASP A 56 -5.78 -0.33 -0.97
C ASP A 56 -4.53 -0.30 -0.09
N ILE A 57 -4.46 0.68 0.81
CA ILE A 57 -3.35 0.77 1.77
C ILE A 57 -3.50 -0.26 2.88
N ALA A 58 -4.70 -0.42 3.41
CA ALA A 58 -4.97 -1.21 4.61
C ALA A 58 -5.23 -2.69 4.30
N MET A 59 -4.27 -3.37 3.66
CA MET A 59 -4.37 -4.80 3.37
C MET A 59 -3.68 -5.65 4.43
N PRO A 60 -4.19 -6.87 4.71
CA PRO A 60 -3.56 -7.80 5.63
C PRO A 60 -2.27 -8.42 5.07
N VAL A 61 -1.45 -8.96 5.94
CA VAL A 61 -0.21 -9.69 5.69
C VAL A 61 0.93 -8.80 5.20
N LEU A 62 0.70 -8.01 4.16
CA LEU A 62 1.57 -6.95 3.64
C LEU A 62 0.69 -5.80 3.20
N ASN A 63 0.84 -4.63 3.83
CA ASN A 63 0.06 -3.45 3.50
C ASN A 63 0.39 -2.90 2.10
N GLY A 64 -0.53 -2.08 1.56
CA GLY A 64 -0.40 -1.57 0.20
C GLY A 64 0.82 -0.69 -0.04
N LEU A 65 1.31 0.03 0.97
CA LEU A 65 2.51 0.87 0.83
C LEU A 65 3.78 0.04 0.68
N ASP A 66 3.97 -0.96 1.54
CA ASP A 66 5.13 -1.85 1.48
C ASP A 66 5.07 -2.73 0.21
N ALA A 67 3.88 -3.22 -0.17
CA ALA A 67 3.69 -3.95 -1.41
C ALA A 67 4.01 -3.08 -2.65
N ALA A 68 3.58 -1.81 -2.65
CA ALA A 68 3.87 -0.86 -3.71
C ALA A 68 5.38 -0.61 -3.89
N GLN A 69 6.11 -0.48 -2.78
CA GLN A 69 7.57 -0.34 -2.80
C GLN A 69 8.24 -1.56 -3.45
N GLN A 70 7.84 -2.77 -3.05
CA GLN A 70 8.36 -4.01 -3.66
C GLN A 70 8.04 -4.10 -5.16
N VAL A 71 6.81 -3.75 -5.56
CA VAL A 71 6.43 -3.71 -6.98
C VAL A 71 7.27 -2.69 -7.74
N LYS A 72 7.45 -1.48 -7.21
CA LYS A 72 8.26 -0.43 -7.87
C LYS A 72 9.72 -0.80 -8.02
N ALA A 73 10.29 -1.59 -7.11
CA ALA A 73 11.66 -2.09 -7.23
C ALA A 73 11.86 -2.98 -8.46
N VAL A 74 10.85 -3.78 -8.84
CA VAL A 74 10.92 -4.72 -9.98
C VAL A 74 10.23 -4.20 -11.24
N MET A 75 9.26 -3.30 -11.10
CA MET A 75 8.46 -2.72 -12.18
C MET A 75 8.36 -1.19 -12.03
N PRO A 76 9.43 -0.42 -12.27
CA PRO A 76 9.45 1.04 -12.04
C PRO A 76 8.40 1.82 -12.84
N ALA A 77 8.03 1.31 -14.02
CA ALA A 77 7.11 1.96 -14.95
C ALA A 77 5.62 1.79 -14.58
N VAL A 78 5.25 0.79 -13.76
CA VAL A 78 3.86 0.53 -13.41
C VAL A 78 3.25 1.74 -12.69
N LYS A 79 2.02 2.08 -13.02
CA LYS A 79 1.31 3.17 -12.35
C LYS A 79 0.62 2.66 -11.10
N LEU A 80 0.68 3.41 -9.99
CA LEU A 80 0.05 3.05 -8.72
C LEU A 80 -0.99 4.10 -8.37
N LEU A 81 -2.26 3.68 -8.29
CA LEU A 81 -3.37 4.49 -7.79
C LEU A 81 -3.80 3.95 -6.43
N PHE A 82 -3.47 4.66 -5.36
CA PHE A 82 -3.90 4.29 -4.03
C PHE A 82 -5.36 4.65 -3.78
N LEU A 83 -6.10 3.70 -3.24
CA LEU A 83 -7.45 3.87 -2.71
C LEU A 83 -7.42 3.67 -1.20
N THR A 84 -8.05 4.57 -0.43
CA THR A 84 -8.04 4.47 1.03
C THR A 84 -9.20 5.25 1.67
N MET A 85 -9.58 4.84 2.86
CA MET A 85 -10.49 5.61 3.71
C MET A 85 -9.76 6.71 4.49
N ASN A 86 -8.42 6.70 4.52
CA ASN A 86 -7.63 7.57 5.36
C ASN A 86 -7.25 8.85 4.62
N SER A 87 -7.63 10.00 5.19
CA SER A 87 -7.31 11.33 4.68
C SER A 87 -6.05 11.96 5.31
N ASN A 88 -5.29 11.21 6.11
CA ASN A 88 -4.07 11.73 6.75
C ASN A 88 -3.04 12.12 5.70
N ILE A 89 -2.64 13.39 5.74
CA ILE A 89 -1.71 13.97 4.78
C ILE A 89 -0.29 13.37 4.86
N GLU A 90 0.11 12.85 6.02
CA GLU A 90 1.40 12.16 6.17
C GLU A 90 1.40 10.85 5.40
N LEU A 91 0.28 10.12 5.42
CA LEU A 91 0.09 8.91 4.64
C LEU A 91 0.08 9.19 3.12
N VAL A 92 -0.55 10.30 2.71
CA VAL A 92 -0.50 10.77 1.31
C VAL A 92 0.94 11.03 0.88
N ALA A 93 1.69 11.79 1.68
CA ALA A 93 3.09 12.10 1.40
C ALA A 93 3.94 10.82 1.30
N GLU A 94 3.70 9.85 2.20
CA GLU A 94 4.36 8.55 2.17
C GLU A 94 4.05 7.77 0.91
N ALA A 95 2.78 7.71 0.49
CA ALA A 95 2.38 7.02 -0.72
C ALA A 95 3.13 7.59 -1.96
N PHE A 96 3.22 8.93 -2.07
CA PHE A 96 3.95 9.56 -3.17
C PHE A 96 5.46 9.32 -3.10
N ARG A 97 6.07 9.31 -1.91
CA ARG A 97 7.49 8.93 -1.74
C ARG A 97 7.77 7.50 -2.22
N ARG A 98 6.82 6.58 -2.04
CA ARG A 98 6.89 5.18 -2.50
C ARG A 98 6.45 4.99 -3.95
N GLY A 99 6.27 6.08 -4.69
CA GLY A 99 6.03 6.05 -6.13
C GLY A 99 4.56 5.99 -6.55
N ALA A 100 3.64 6.47 -5.71
CA ALA A 100 2.25 6.68 -6.11
C ALA A 100 2.19 7.58 -7.36
N SER A 101 1.35 7.20 -8.30
CA SER A 101 0.95 8.03 -9.44
C SER A 101 -0.36 8.76 -9.14
N GLY A 102 -1.15 8.23 -8.21
CA GLY A 102 -2.37 8.88 -7.76
C GLY A 102 -2.82 8.40 -6.38
N TYR A 103 -3.64 9.22 -5.72
CA TYR A 103 -4.21 8.97 -4.40
C TYR A 103 -5.68 9.40 -4.37
N LEU A 104 -6.57 8.45 -4.11
CA LEU A 104 -8.02 8.62 -4.13
C LEU A 104 -8.64 8.16 -2.82
N LEU A 105 -9.53 8.98 -2.26
CA LEU A 105 -10.32 8.57 -1.09
C LEU A 105 -11.49 7.66 -1.52
N LYS A 106 -11.68 6.54 -0.82
CA LYS A 106 -12.81 5.61 -1.03
C LYS A 106 -14.18 6.24 -0.71
N THR A 107 -14.20 7.42 -0.09
CA THR A 107 -15.42 8.19 0.14
C THR A 107 -15.95 8.88 -1.12
N CYS A 108 -15.14 8.95 -2.18
CA CYS A 108 -15.59 9.44 -3.48
C CYS A 108 -16.59 8.47 -4.11
N CYS A 109 -17.54 9.00 -4.90
CA CYS A 109 -18.46 8.16 -5.65
C CYS A 109 -17.69 7.21 -6.58
N ALA A 110 -18.12 5.95 -6.65
CA ALA A 110 -17.47 4.96 -7.51
C ALA A 110 -17.33 5.44 -8.98
N ALA A 111 -18.30 6.20 -9.47
CA ALA A 111 -18.24 6.79 -10.82
C ALA A 111 -17.08 7.79 -10.99
N GLU A 112 -16.65 8.45 -9.93
CA GLU A 112 -15.54 9.39 -9.98
C GLU A 112 -14.18 8.71 -10.14
N MET A 113 -14.07 7.40 -9.91
CA MET A 113 -12.85 6.62 -10.04
C MET A 113 -12.31 6.59 -11.47
N MET A 114 -13.17 6.68 -12.49
CA MET A 114 -12.76 6.57 -13.89
C MET A 114 -11.85 7.73 -14.32
N THR A 115 -12.10 8.94 -13.80
CA THR A 115 -11.27 10.13 -14.11
C THR A 115 -9.84 9.98 -13.57
N PRO A 116 -9.60 9.67 -12.28
CA PRO A 116 -8.27 9.36 -11.75
C PRO A 116 -7.52 8.30 -12.55
N VAL A 117 -8.19 7.20 -12.90
CA VAL A 117 -7.57 6.11 -13.65
C VAL A 117 -7.09 6.57 -15.03
N ARG A 118 -7.94 7.31 -15.76
CA ARG A 118 -7.55 7.86 -17.08
C ARG A 118 -6.38 8.84 -16.97
N GLU A 119 -6.41 9.75 -15.99
CA GLU A 119 -5.35 10.74 -15.80
C GLU A 119 -4.01 10.08 -15.44
N VAL A 120 -4.03 9.12 -14.54
CA VAL A 120 -2.82 8.38 -14.15
C VAL A 120 -2.27 7.55 -15.31
N LEU A 121 -3.12 6.91 -16.11
CA LEU A 121 -2.68 6.17 -17.31
C LEU A 121 -2.06 7.09 -18.37
N ARG A 122 -2.54 8.34 -18.49
CA ARG A 122 -1.94 9.36 -19.36
C ARG A 122 -0.60 9.89 -18.84
N GLY A 123 -0.19 9.52 -17.63
CA GLY A 123 1.05 9.98 -17.01
C GLY A 123 0.89 11.19 -16.10
N ASN A 124 -0.33 11.67 -15.88
CA ASN A 124 -0.60 12.75 -14.94
C ASN A 124 -0.67 12.21 -13.51
N SER A 125 -0.28 13.02 -12.52
CA SER A 125 -0.53 12.70 -11.12
C SER A 125 -1.95 13.11 -10.74
N TYR A 126 -2.59 12.30 -9.88
CA TYR A 126 -3.93 12.59 -9.38
C TYR A 126 -3.98 12.57 -7.85
N MET A 127 -4.73 13.49 -7.29
CA MET A 127 -5.04 13.52 -5.86
C MET A 127 -6.49 13.98 -5.67
N SER A 128 -7.23 13.33 -4.75
CA SER A 128 -8.58 13.75 -4.39
C SER A 128 -8.62 15.24 -4.05
N PRO A 129 -9.56 16.01 -4.61
CA PRO A 129 -9.61 17.49 -4.42
C PRO A 129 -9.66 17.94 -2.97
N THR A 130 -10.29 17.15 -2.10
CA THR A 130 -10.34 17.37 -0.65
C THR A 130 -8.95 17.38 -0.02
N LEU A 131 -8.07 16.46 -0.45
CA LEU A 131 -6.71 16.33 0.06
C LEU A 131 -5.78 17.45 -0.44
N CYS A 132 -6.01 17.98 -1.64
CA CYS A 132 -5.19 19.05 -2.20
C CYS A 132 -5.21 20.30 -1.31
N LYS A 133 -6.36 20.62 -0.71
CA LYS A 133 -6.50 21.78 0.20
C LYS A 133 -5.71 21.59 1.50
N ASP A 134 -5.75 20.38 2.05
CA ASP A 134 -5.07 20.05 3.30
C ASP A 134 -3.55 19.95 3.11
N GLN A 135 -3.09 19.45 1.96
CA GLN A 135 -1.67 19.38 1.62
C GLN A 135 -1.03 20.76 1.52
N VAL A 136 -1.70 21.74 0.89
CA VAL A 136 -1.19 23.11 0.82
C VAL A 136 -1.03 23.70 2.22
N ASN A 137 -1.98 23.47 3.12
CA ASN A 137 -1.91 23.94 4.50
C ASN A 137 -0.80 23.21 5.30
N TYR A 138 -0.60 21.92 5.05
CA TYR A 138 0.43 21.12 5.70
C TYR A 138 1.85 21.55 5.25
N LEU A 139 2.09 21.69 3.96
CA LEU A 139 3.37 22.16 3.43
C LEU A 139 3.74 23.57 3.92
N ARG A 140 2.74 24.44 4.13
CA ARG A 140 2.96 25.77 4.73
C ARG A 140 3.40 25.71 6.20
N ARG A 141 3.02 24.65 6.94
CA ARG A 141 3.33 24.46 8.37
C ARG A 141 4.61 23.68 8.64
N LYS A 142 5.05 22.85 7.71
CA LYS A 142 6.22 21.95 7.86
C LYS A 142 7.37 22.37 6.95
N ASN A 143 8.15 23.35 7.42
CA ASN A 143 9.55 23.40 7.08
C ASN A 143 10.28 22.49 8.08
N THR A 144 10.87 21.42 7.59
CA THR A 144 11.80 20.51 8.29
C THR A 144 11.24 19.35 9.13
N LYS A 145 11.82 18.19 8.90
CA LYS A 145 11.90 16.93 9.68
C LYS A 145 10.83 15.86 9.36
N LEU A 146 11.00 15.10 8.29
CA LEU A 146 10.32 13.82 8.09
C LEU A 146 11.15 12.76 7.31
N GLU A 147 12.47 12.89 7.25
CA GLU A 147 13.27 12.00 6.37
C GLU A 147 13.93 10.79 7.07
N GLU A 148 13.91 10.68 8.41
CA GLU A 148 14.78 9.72 9.10
C GLU A 148 14.09 8.52 9.77
N GLU A 149 12.76 8.46 9.86
CA GLU A 149 12.11 7.38 10.65
C GLU A 149 11.79 6.11 9.86
N ASP A 150 11.64 6.18 8.54
CA ASP A 150 11.17 5.05 7.71
C ASP A 150 12.28 4.07 7.30
N GLU A 151 13.55 4.48 7.38
CA GLU A 151 14.71 3.63 7.02
C GLU A 151 15.18 2.67 8.13
N ARG A 152 14.58 2.72 9.33
CA ARG A 152 15.03 1.93 10.49
C ARG A 152 14.79 0.43 10.37
N LEU A 153 13.84 0.02 9.55
CA LEU A 153 13.46 -1.38 9.39
C LEU A 153 13.61 -1.85 7.95
N THR A 154 14.22 -3.01 7.76
CA THR A 154 14.25 -3.66 6.45
C THR A 154 12.84 -4.12 6.03
N GLU A 155 12.62 -4.35 4.72
CA GLU A 155 11.34 -4.88 4.21
C GLU A 155 10.89 -6.12 4.99
N ARG A 156 11.79 -7.05 5.22
CA ARG A 156 11.50 -8.28 5.98
C ARG A 156 11.12 -8.03 7.44
N GLN A 157 11.73 -7.06 8.07
CA GLN A 157 11.36 -6.63 9.42
C GLN A 157 9.98 -5.96 9.44
N ARG A 158 9.63 -5.18 8.42
CA ARG A 158 8.30 -4.56 8.30
C ARG A 158 7.21 -5.62 8.14
N GLU A 159 7.41 -6.65 7.31
CA GLU A 159 6.49 -7.78 7.17
C GLU A 159 6.28 -8.51 8.50
N VAL A 160 7.36 -8.81 9.23
CA VAL A 160 7.27 -9.45 10.56
C VAL A 160 6.55 -8.55 11.55
N LEU A 161 6.83 -7.24 11.55
CA LEU A 161 6.19 -6.28 12.45
C LEU A 161 4.69 -6.16 12.16
N GLN A 162 4.30 -6.11 10.90
CA GLN A 162 2.88 -6.07 10.52
C GLN A 162 2.14 -7.30 11.04
N LEU A 163 2.64 -8.50 10.79
CA LEU A 163 2.02 -9.74 11.23
C LEU A 163 1.95 -9.86 12.77
N LEU A 164 2.98 -9.37 13.47
CA LEU A 164 2.94 -9.26 14.94
C LEU A 164 1.84 -8.29 15.41
N ALA A 165 1.66 -7.17 14.71
CA ALA A 165 0.63 -6.19 15.03
C ALA A 165 -0.78 -6.68 14.68
N GLU A 166 -0.93 -7.55 13.67
CA GLU A 166 -2.15 -8.30 13.35
C GLU A 166 -2.47 -9.42 14.36
N GLY A 167 -1.62 -9.60 15.41
CA GLY A 167 -1.83 -10.60 16.45
C GLY A 167 -1.38 -12.01 16.11
N LYS A 168 -0.64 -12.21 15.01
CA LYS A 168 -0.13 -13.53 14.62
C LYS A 168 0.94 -14.01 15.59
N VAL A 169 0.90 -15.30 15.93
CA VAL A 169 1.96 -15.92 16.73
C VAL A 169 3.18 -16.26 15.85
N MET A 170 4.36 -16.35 16.45
CA MET A 170 5.62 -16.55 15.70
C MET A 170 5.62 -17.76 14.76
N LYS A 171 4.87 -18.81 15.10
CA LYS A 171 4.74 -20.00 14.24
C LYS A 171 3.95 -19.66 12.97
N GLU A 172 2.80 -19.00 13.11
CA GLU A 172 1.98 -18.55 11.97
C GLU A 172 2.76 -17.59 11.07
N ILE A 173 3.51 -16.65 11.67
CA ILE A 173 4.39 -15.75 10.91
C ILE A 173 5.43 -16.55 10.12
N GLY A 174 6.01 -17.56 10.75
CA GLY A 174 6.96 -18.46 10.07
C GLY A 174 6.33 -19.15 8.88
N ASP A 175 5.14 -19.70 9.03
CA ASP A 175 4.38 -20.36 7.96
C ASP A 175 4.04 -19.41 6.82
N ILE A 176 3.54 -18.19 7.14
CA ILE A 176 3.18 -17.16 6.15
C ILE A 176 4.40 -16.69 5.35
N LEU A 177 5.51 -16.47 6.04
CA LEU A 177 6.72 -15.87 5.46
C LEU A 177 7.77 -16.90 5.03
N ASN A 178 7.46 -18.20 5.09
CA ASN A 178 8.39 -19.32 4.80
C ASN A 178 9.70 -19.23 5.61
N MET A 179 9.58 -19.01 6.92
CA MET A 179 10.70 -18.90 7.87
C MET A 179 10.53 -19.84 9.06
N THR A 180 11.65 -20.19 9.69
CA THR A 180 11.58 -20.87 10.99
C THR A 180 11.11 -19.90 12.09
N THR A 181 10.44 -20.41 13.11
CA THR A 181 10.04 -19.63 14.30
C THR A 181 11.25 -18.93 14.94
N ARG A 182 12.44 -19.57 14.89
CA ARG A 182 13.71 -18.98 15.38
C ARG A 182 14.09 -17.74 14.56
N THR A 183 13.93 -17.78 13.24
CA THR A 183 14.21 -16.64 12.35
C THR A 183 13.24 -15.50 12.61
N VAL A 184 11.95 -15.81 12.82
CA VAL A 184 10.95 -14.81 13.21
C VAL A 184 11.31 -14.14 14.53
N ALA A 185 11.71 -14.94 15.55
CA ALA A 185 12.15 -14.41 16.83
C ALA A 185 13.38 -13.49 16.66
N PHE A 186 14.36 -13.87 15.86
CA PHE A 186 15.51 -13.03 15.53
C PHE A 186 15.09 -11.68 14.94
N HIS A 187 14.21 -11.68 13.93
CA HIS A 187 13.70 -10.42 13.36
C HIS A 187 12.97 -9.58 14.40
N LYS A 188 12.11 -10.18 15.22
CA LYS A 188 11.41 -9.48 16.30
C LYS A 188 12.38 -8.77 17.25
N TYR A 189 13.44 -9.46 17.72
CA TYR A 189 14.42 -8.85 18.59
C TYR A 189 15.17 -7.70 17.92
N ARG A 190 15.51 -7.85 16.65
CA ARG A 190 16.14 -6.78 15.87
C ARG A 190 15.22 -5.57 15.68
N ILE A 191 13.93 -5.80 15.46
CA ILE A 191 12.94 -4.72 15.38
C ILE A 191 12.86 -3.98 16.73
N MET A 192 12.77 -4.73 17.84
CA MET A 192 12.73 -4.14 19.18
C MET A 192 13.98 -3.28 19.44
N GLU A 193 15.16 -3.77 19.09
CA GLU A 193 16.42 -3.05 19.22
C GLU A 193 16.44 -1.77 18.38
N SER A 194 16.09 -1.85 17.08
CA SER A 194 16.09 -0.71 16.16
C SER A 194 15.10 0.37 16.55
N LEU A 195 13.95 0.00 17.11
CA LEU A 195 12.89 0.93 17.51
C LEU A 195 13.01 1.37 18.99
N GLY A 196 13.91 0.78 19.77
CA GLY A 196 13.99 0.99 21.20
C GLY A 196 12.77 0.48 21.98
N ALA A 197 12.00 -0.45 21.39
CA ALA A 197 10.77 -0.98 21.95
C ALA A 197 11.08 -2.04 23.03
N ARG A 198 10.38 -1.97 24.17
CA ARG A 198 10.57 -2.89 25.32
C ARG A 198 9.45 -3.92 25.44
N SER A 199 8.39 -3.78 24.66
CA SER A 199 7.22 -4.67 24.74
C SER A 199 6.55 -4.85 23.37
N ASN A 200 5.75 -5.92 23.24
CA ASN A 200 4.91 -6.12 22.04
C ASN A 200 3.90 -4.97 21.87
N ALA A 201 3.36 -4.43 22.96
CA ALA A 201 2.42 -3.31 22.88
C ALA A 201 3.06 -2.05 22.26
N GLU A 202 4.35 -1.84 22.47
CA GLU A 202 5.08 -0.75 21.80
C GLU A 202 5.28 -1.00 20.32
N LEU A 203 5.54 -2.26 19.93
CA LEU A 203 5.60 -2.66 18.52
C LEU A 203 4.27 -2.43 17.82
N VAL A 204 3.16 -2.86 18.44
CA VAL A 204 1.81 -2.64 17.90
C VAL A 204 1.51 -1.15 17.75
N ARG A 205 1.79 -0.33 18.78
CA ARG A 205 1.62 1.13 18.70
C ARG A 205 2.44 1.77 17.59
N TYR A 206 3.67 1.30 17.40
CA TYR A 206 4.51 1.75 16.28
C TYR A 206 3.88 1.39 14.94
N ALA A 207 3.41 0.15 14.76
CA ALA A 207 2.78 -0.31 13.53
C ALA A 207 1.50 0.48 13.19
N VAL A 208 0.65 0.76 14.19
CA VAL A 208 -0.56 1.60 14.03
C VAL A 208 -0.17 3.05 13.65
N ARG A 209 0.80 3.64 14.36
CA ARG A 209 1.26 5.02 14.09
C ARG A 209 1.82 5.17 12.67
N ASN A 210 2.49 4.13 12.16
CA ASN A 210 3.09 4.12 10.83
C ASN A 210 2.16 3.51 9.76
N HIS A 211 0.87 3.42 10.04
CA HIS A 211 -0.17 2.95 9.11
C HIS A 211 0.09 1.56 8.50
N MET A 212 0.85 0.71 9.19
CA MET A 212 1.10 -0.67 8.78
C MET A 212 -0.12 -1.56 9.02
N VAL A 213 -0.91 -1.26 10.05
CA VAL A 213 -2.18 -1.92 10.38
C VAL A 213 -3.22 -0.87 10.75
N SER A 214 -4.49 -1.22 10.57
CA SER A 214 -5.63 -0.41 11.04
C SER A 214 -5.77 -0.53 12.57
N ALA A 215 -6.21 0.53 13.23
CA ALA A 215 -6.47 0.54 14.67
C ALA A 215 -7.81 -0.14 15.00
#